data_203fa9c95cfc7415597cc199e62e6b8f
#
_entry.id   203fa9c95cfc7415597cc199e62e6b8f
#
_cell.length_a   1.000
_cell.length_b   1.000
_cell.length_c   1.000
_cell.angle_alpha   90.00
_cell.angle_beta   90.00
_cell.angle_gamma   90.00
#
_symmetry.space_group_name_H-M   'P 1'
#
loop_
_entity.id
_entity.type
_entity.pdbx_description
1 polymer ?
#
loop_
_entity_poly.entity_id
_entity_poly.type
_entity_poly.pdbx_seq_one_letter_code
_entity_poly.pdbx_strand_id
1 'polypeptide(L)'
;DSRGFEWIYPLQTIDNEVTKTYFFRWDTTKCPQKTIPILMKEISAMKDIKKITILGHSYGGILSSLLLNEIEAIETEIHVIAAPLGSSDLKKYCGYDHQTSKNNNVSYYQWRTIKKLDYAFNSFDYDPQLIDFKESIVVRLPREYRGKRLGHLWSISWVADNINLD
;
A
#
# COMPACT_ATOMS: atom_id res chain seq x y z
N ASP A 1 0.13 10.60 -1.85
CA ASP A 1 0.22 12.01 -1.56
C ASP A 1 1.42 12.64 -2.26
N SER A 2 1.22 13.84 -2.77
CA SER A 2 2.20 14.56 -3.57
C SER A 2 3.39 15.11 -2.80
N ARG A 3 3.32 15.21 -1.50
CA ARG A 3 4.35 15.89 -0.67
C ARG A 3 5.51 14.97 -0.33
N GLY A 4 5.27 13.72 0.00
CA GLY A 4 6.27 12.67 0.21
C GLY A 4 7.13 12.78 1.46
N PHE A 5 6.99 13.84 2.28
CA PHE A 5 7.83 14.01 3.46
C PHE A 5 7.55 12.96 4.55
N GLU A 6 6.35 12.42 4.60
CA GLU A 6 5.96 11.31 5.47
C GLU A 6 6.70 10.00 5.16
N TRP A 7 7.31 9.92 3.98
CA TRP A 7 8.11 8.78 3.56
C TRP A 7 9.59 8.89 3.89
N ILE A 8 10.08 10.05 4.35
CA ILE A 8 11.51 10.24 4.61
C ILE A 8 12.03 9.23 5.63
N TYR A 9 11.39 9.16 6.80
CA TYR A 9 11.77 8.18 7.83
C TYR A 9 11.58 6.74 7.38
N PRO A 10 10.41 6.33 6.84
CA PRO A 10 10.22 4.98 6.30
C PRO A 10 11.29 4.57 5.27
N LEU A 11 11.61 5.43 4.31
CA LEU A 11 12.64 5.14 3.30
C LEU A 11 14.01 4.94 3.93
N GLN A 12 14.40 5.79 4.89
CA GLN A 12 15.66 5.63 5.62
C GLN A 12 15.70 4.35 6.46
N THR A 13 14.55 3.88 6.94
CA THR A 13 14.45 2.66 7.77
C THR A 13 14.57 1.39 6.93
N ILE A 14 13.99 1.38 5.74
CA ILE A 14 13.96 0.19 4.86
C ILE A 14 15.13 0.14 3.88
N ASP A 15 15.82 1.26 3.65
CA ASP A 15 16.97 1.32 2.75
C ASP A 15 18.21 0.72 3.43
N ASN A 16 18.86 -0.22 2.76
CA ASN A 16 20.05 -0.89 3.26
C ASN A 16 20.97 -1.31 2.11
N GLU A 17 22.12 -1.92 2.40
CA GLU A 17 23.12 -2.31 1.40
C GLU A 17 22.61 -3.38 0.40
N VAL A 18 21.58 -4.15 0.77
CA VAL A 18 21.03 -5.24 -0.04
C VAL A 18 19.81 -4.79 -0.82
N THR A 19 19.04 -3.86 -0.28
CA THR A 19 17.75 -3.41 -0.82
C THR A 19 17.89 -2.10 -1.57
N LYS A 20 17.53 -2.08 -2.85
CA LYS A 20 17.41 -0.83 -3.62
C LYS A 20 16.00 -0.26 -3.45
N THR A 21 15.92 0.94 -2.90
CA THR A 21 14.65 1.62 -2.64
C THR A 21 14.31 2.62 -3.73
N TYR A 22 13.07 2.57 -4.22
CA TYR A 22 12.54 3.46 -5.24
C TYR A 22 11.29 4.16 -4.72
N PHE A 23 11.19 5.46 -4.92
CA PHE A 23 10.00 6.24 -4.59
C PHE A 23 9.22 6.58 -5.86
N PHE A 24 8.15 5.84 -6.12
CA PHE A 24 7.29 6.07 -7.28
C PHE A 24 6.28 7.19 -7.01
N ARG A 25 6.36 8.26 -7.80
CA ARG A 25 5.43 9.39 -7.74
C ARG A 25 4.49 9.36 -8.94
N TRP A 26 3.21 9.59 -8.69
CA TRP A 26 2.18 9.58 -9.72
C TRP A 26 1.14 10.67 -9.49
N ASP A 27 0.33 10.94 -10.50
CA ASP A 27 -0.72 11.96 -10.48
C ASP A 27 -1.96 11.42 -9.76
N THR A 28 -2.09 11.74 -8.48
CA THR A 28 -3.19 11.30 -7.62
C THR A 28 -4.54 11.97 -7.92
N THR A 29 -4.60 12.90 -8.88
CA THR A 29 -5.87 13.46 -9.39
C THR A 29 -6.54 12.53 -10.41
N LYS A 30 -5.82 11.51 -10.87
CA LYS A 30 -6.31 10.52 -11.85
C LYS A 30 -6.71 9.22 -11.16
N CYS A 31 -7.58 8.47 -11.82
CA CYS A 31 -7.90 7.11 -11.39
C CYS A 31 -6.66 6.21 -11.45
N PRO A 32 -6.42 5.38 -10.41
CA PRO A 32 -5.17 4.63 -10.28
C PRO A 32 -4.93 3.63 -11.41
N GLN A 33 -5.99 3.09 -12.03
CA GLN A 33 -5.88 2.17 -13.17
C GLN A 33 -5.09 2.77 -14.34
N LYS A 34 -5.16 4.11 -14.54
CA LYS A 34 -4.42 4.80 -15.61
C LYS A 34 -2.90 4.83 -15.36
N THR A 35 -2.48 4.58 -14.13
CA THR A 35 -1.07 4.60 -13.72
C THR A 35 -0.41 3.22 -13.84
N ILE A 36 -1.21 2.14 -13.86
CA ILE A 36 -0.69 0.77 -13.92
C ILE A 36 0.27 0.55 -15.09
N PRO A 37 -0.02 0.94 -16.34
CA PRO A 37 0.93 0.71 -17.45
C PRO A 37 2.27 1.41 -17.24
N ILE A 38 2.27 2.58 -16.60
CA ILE A 38 3.48 3.34 -16.30
C ILE A 38 4.30 2.61 -15.24
N LEU A 39 3.65 2.19 -14.15
CA LEU A 39 4.31 1.48 -13.06
C LEU A 39 4.85 0.12 -13.52
N MET A 40 4.10 -0.62 -14.31
CA MET A 40 4.54 -1.89 -14.88
C MET A 40 5.74 -1.72 -15.82
N LYS A 41 5.80 -0.63 -16.58
CA LYS A 41 6.97 -0.30 -17.40
C LYS A 41 8.21 -0.05 -16.54
N GLU A 42 8.09 0.68 -15.45
CA GLU A 42 9.20 0.91 -14.51
C GLU A 42 9.68 -0.40 -13.87
N ILE A 43 8.75 -1.24 -13.40
CA ILE A 43 9.06 -2.56 -12.83
C ILE A 43 9.78 -3.44 -13.86
N SER A 44 9.26 -3.50 -15.09
CA SER A 44 9.85 -4.32 -16.17
C SER A 44 11.23 -3.83 -16.65
N ALA A 45 11.54 -2.56 -16.41
CA ALA A 45 12.87 -1.99 -16.74
C ALA A 45 13.94 -2.35 -15.69
N MET A 46 13.55 -2.82 -14.51
CA MET A 46 14.45 -3.23 -13.45
C MET A 46 15.09 -4.58 -13.84
N LYS A 47 16.43 -4.65 -13.79
CA LYS A 47 17.18 -5.85 -14.15
C LYS A 47 17.64 -6.61 -12.90
N ASP A 48 17.77 -7.91 -13.03
CA ASP A 48 18.35 -8.80 -12.01
C ASP A 48 17.62 -8.78 -10.66
N ILE A 49 16.30 -8.51 -10.69
CA ILE A 49 15.47 -8.47 -9.49
C ILE A 49 14.90 -9.86 -9.23
N LYS A 50 15.13 -10.36 -8.02
CA LYS A 50 14.59 -11.64 -7.54
C LYS A 50 13.28 -11.48 -6.79
N LYS A 51 13.16 -10.38 -6.02
CA LYS A 51 12.00 -10.07 -5.19
C LYS A 51 11.69 -8.57 -5.27
N ILE A 52 10.42 -8.23 -5.25
CA ILE A 52 9.94 -6.84 -5.15
C ILE A 52 9.04 -6.72 -3.93
N THR A 53 9.30 -5.72 -3.11
CA THR A 53 8.40 -5.31 -2.02
C THR A 53 7.79 -3.96 -2.37
N ILE A 54 6.46 -3.90 -2.44
CA ILE A 54 5.69 -2.71 -2.79
C ILE A 54 4.94 -2.21 -1.58
N LEU A 55 5.25 -1.00 -1.13
CA LEU A 55 4.54 -0.34 -0.04
C LEU A 55 3.64 0.76 -0.60
N GLY A 56 2.34 0.57 -0.48
CA GLY A 56 1.33 1.54 -0.91
C GLY A 56 0.53 2.10 0.27
N HIS A 57 0.59 3.41 0.49
CA HIS A 57 -0.14 4.07 1.56
C HIS A 57 -1.35 4.82 1.02
N SER A 58 -2.49 4.74 1.73
CA SER A 58 -3.70 5.48 1.40
C SER A 58 -4.13 5.22 -0.05
N TYR A 59 -4.21 6.25 -0.89
CA TYR A 59 -4.54 6.11 -2.31
C TYR A 59 -3.46 5.34 -3.10
N GLY A 60 -2.19 5.40 -2.65
CA GLY A 60 -1.12 4.55 -3.16
C GLY A 60 -1.35 3.06 -2.89
N GLY A 61 -2.04 2.73 -1.79
CA GLY A 61 -2.46 1.35 -1.50
C GLY A 61 -3.51 0.83 -2.48
N ILE A 62 -4.41 1.70 -2.97
CA ILE A 62 -5.32 1.34 -4.06
C ILE A 62 -4.53 1.01 -5.34
N LEU A 63 -3.56 1.85 -5.70
CA LEU A 63 -2.70 1.58 -6.85
C LEU A 63 -1.96 0.25 -6.70
N SER A 64 -1.35 0.00 -5.54
CA SER A 64 -0.62 -1.24 -5.27
C SER A 64 -1.52 -2.48 -5.31
N SER A 65 -2.77 -2.39 -4.85
CA SER A 65 -3.71 -3.51 -4.88
C SER A 65 -4.10 -3.93 -6.30
N LEU A 66 -4.00 -3.04 -7.27
CA LEU A 66 -4.26 -3.36 -8.68
C LEU A 66 -3.15 -4.18 -9.32
N LEU A 67 -1.98 -4.30 -8.67
CA LEU A 67 -0.85 -5.09 -9.18
C LEU A 67 -0.93 -6.58 -8.84
N LEU A 68 -1.91 -7.01 -8.04
CA LEU A 68 -2.05 -8.38 -7.53
C LEU A 68 -2.02 -9.46 -8.63
N ASN A 69 -2.50 -9.13 -9.83
CA ASN A 69 -2.56 -10.03 -10.97
C ASN A 69 -1.72 -9.55 -12.18
N GLU A 70 -0.97 -8.45 -12.02
CA GLU A 70 -0.16 -7.87 -13.10
C GLU A 70 1.30 -8.37 -13.07
N ILE A 71 1.80 -8.80 -11.89
CA ILE A 71 3.18 -9.24 -11.72
C ILE A 71 3.20 -10.77 -11.61
N GLU A 72 3.71 -11.44 -12.65
CA GLU A 72 3.68 -12.91 -12.73
C GLU A 72 5.05 -13.58 -12.51
N ALA A 73 6.13 -12.93 -12.93
CA ALA A 73 7.44 -13.57 -13.04
C ALA A 73 8.38 -13.33 -11.84
N ILE A 74 8.01 -12.45 -10.92
CA ILE A 74 8.86 -11.99 -9.81
C ILE A 74 8.16 -12.26 -8.49
N GLU A 75 8.87 -12.83 -7.53
CA GLU A 75 8.37 -12.92 -6.15
C GLU A 75 8.03 -11.52 -5.64
N THR A 76 6.81 -11.34 -5.20
CA THR A 76 6.29 -9.99 -4.89
C THR A 76 5.57 -9.97 -3.54
N GLU A 77 5.91 -9.00 -2.72
CA GLU A 77 5.15 -8.65 -1.53
C GLU A 77 4.47 -7.29 -1.73
N ILE A 78 3.17 -7.25 -1.54
CA ILE A 78 2.39 -6.01 -1.63
C ILE A 78 1.84 -5.67 -0.26
N HIS A 79 2.29 -4.55 0.29
CA HIS A 79 1.89 -4.02 1.59
C HIS A 79 1.01 -2.80 1.39
N VAL A 80 -0.27 -2.96 1.66
CA VAL A 80 -1.27 -1.89 1.56
C VAL A 80 -1.52 -1.31 2.94
N ILE A 81 -1.17 -0.03 3.12
CA ILE A 81 -1.13 0.64 4.41
C ILE A 81 -2.24 1.69 4.47
N ALA A 82 -3.15 1.59 5.44
CA ALA A 82 -4.23 2.56 5.66
C ALA A 82 -4.95 2.97 4.35
N ALA A 83 -5.30 1.98 3.51
CA ALA A 83 -5.89 2.23 2.20
C ALA A 83 -7.40 2.02 2.21
N PRO A 84 -8.17 2.88 1.53
CA PRO A 84 -9.62 2.80 1.47
C PRO A 84 -10.10 1.79 0.40
N LEU A 85 -9.69 0.52 0.50
CA LEU A 85 -9.94 -0.54 -0.46
C LEU A 85 -11.43 -0.80 -0.72
N GLY A 86 -12.29 -0.60 0.29
CA GLY A 86 -13.75 -0.75 0.19
C GLY A 86 -14.47 0.57 -0.08
N SER A 87 -13.81 1.59 -0.63
CA SER A 87 -14.42 2.90 -0.88
C SER A 87 -15.46 2.86 -1.99
N SER A 88 -16.70 3.21 -1.63
CA SER A 88 -17.80 3.37 -2.58
C SER A 88 -17.56 4.50 -3.61
N ASP A 89 -16.86 5.55 -3.20
CA ASP A 89 -16.53 6.68 -4.08
C ASP A 89 -15.53 6.26 -5.16
N LEU A 90 -14.51 5.50 -4.83
CA LEU A 90 -13.57 4.98 -5.82
C LEU A 90 -14.26 4.04 -6.81
N LYS A 91 -15.20 3.22 -6.34
CA LYS A 91 -16.02 2.41 -7.24
C LYS A 91 -16.86 3.29 -8.17
N LYS A 92 -17.52 4.29 -7.63
CA LYS A 92 -18.41 5.19 -8.38
C LYS A 92 -17.67 6.05 -9.41
N TYR A 93 -16.55 6.68 -9.02
CA TYR A 93 -15.89 7.67 -9.87
C TYR A 93 -14.78 7.09 -10.75
N CYS A 94 -14.14 6.01 -10.33
CA CYS A 94 -13.04 5.39 -11.05
C CYS A 94 -13.36 3.97 -11.56
N GLY A 95 -14.51 3.43 -11.25
CA GLY A 95 -14.82 2.03 -11.57
C GLY A 95 -13.88 1.05 -10.83
N TYR A 96 -13.26 1.50 -9.73
CA TYR A 96 -12.41 0.63 -8.94
C TYR A 96 -13.26 -0.43 -8.23
N ASP A 97 -12.86 -1.67 -8.39
CA ASP A 97 -13.32 -2.77 -7.55
C ASP A 97 -12.08 -3.48 -6.98
N HIS A 98 -12.14 -3.86 -5.71
CA HIS A 98 -11.00 -4.52 -5.08
C HIS A 98 -10.82 -5.91 -5.68
N GLN A 99 -9.57 -6.34 -5.79
CA GLN A 99 -9.24 -7.69 -6.24
C GLN A 99 -9.63 -8.71 -5.17
N THR A 100 -10.13 -9.84 -5.62
CA THR A 100 -10.53 -10.99 -4.77
C THR A 100 -9.64 -12.22 -4.98
N SER A 101 -8.65 -12.10 -5.86
CA SER A 101 -7.63 -13.11 -6.16
C SER A 101 -6.29 -12.43 -6.38
N LYS A 102 -5.24 -13.23 -6.35
CA LYS A 102 -3.85 -12.79 -6.60
C LYS A 102 -3.06 -13.89 -7.30
N ASN A 103 -1.96 -13.54 -7.96
CA ASN A 103 -1.02 -14.51 -8.48
C ASN A 103 -0.32 -15.28 -7.35
N ASN A 104 0.08 -16.52 -7.60
CA ASN A 104 0.67 -17.40 -6.58
C ASN A 104 2.01 -16.90 -6.02
N ASN A 105 2.76 -16.14 -6.81
CA ASN A 105 4.03 -15.53 -6.41
C ASN A 105 3.84 -14.21 -5.64
N VAL A 106 2.60 -13.78 -5.37
CA VAL A 106 2.30 -12.55 -4.65
C VAL A 106 1.86 -12.86 -3.22
N SER A 107 2.51 -12.24 -2.25
CA SER A 107 2.05 -12.15 -0.87
C SER A 107 1.40 -10.79 -0.64
N TYR A 108 0.21 -10.77 -0.04
CA TYR A 108 -0.59 -9.55 0.10
C TYR A 108 -0.92 -9.24 1.55
N TYR A 109 -0.48 -8.08 2.02
CA TYR A 109 -0.63 -7.62 3.40
C TYR A 109 -1.49 -6.36 3.46
N GLN A 110 -2.47 -6.36 4.35
CA GLN A 110 -3.30 -5.20 4.64
C GLN A 110 -3.02 -4.70 6.06
N TRP A 111 -2.37 -3.54 6.16
CA TRP A 111 -2.03 -2.87 7.42
C TRP A 111 -3.11 -1.84 7.73
N ARG A 112 -4.07 -2.23 8.59
CA ARG A 112 -5.27 -1.44 8.85
C ARG A 112 -5.13 -0.61 10.12
N THR A 113 -5.30 0.70 10.01
CA THR A 113 -5.41 1.62 11.14
C THR A 113 -6.72 1.41 11.89
N ILE A 114 -6.80 1.90 13.12
CA ILE A 114 -8.08 1.98 13.84
C ILE A 114 -8.86 3.17 13.28
N LYS A 115 -9.98 2.92 12.60
CA LYS A 115 -10.80 3.93 11.92
C LYS A 115 -11.02 5.20 12.75
N LYS A 116 -11.41 5.07 14.02
CA LYS A 116 -11.68 6.20 14.92
C LYS A 116 -10.45 7.07 15.22
N LEU A 117 -9.24 6.51 15.08
CA LEU A 117 -7.98 7.20 15.33
C LEU A 117 -7.36 7.76 14.06
N ASP A 118 -7.86 7.32 12.91
CA ASP A 118 -7.39 7.73 11.58
C ASP A 118 -8.22 8.88 11.04
N TYR A 119 -7.60 10.05 10.93
CA TYR A 119 -8.31 11.27 10.51
C TYR A 119 -8.87 11.19 9.08
N ALA A 120 -8.27 10.36 8.24
CA ALA A 120 -8.75 10.18 6.86
C ALA A 120 -10.04 9.32 6.82
N PHE A 121 -10.31 8.53 7.86
CA PHE A 121 -11.40 7.56 7.86
C PHE A 121 -12.43 7.78 8.97
N ASN A 122 -12.14 8.58 9.99
CA ASN A 122 -12.98 8.71 11.18
C ASN A 122 -14.37 9.29 10.91
N SER A 123 -14.53 10.06 9.83
CA SER A 123 -15.81 10.68 9.43
C SER A 123 -16.73 9.76 8.59
N PHE A 124 -16.23 8.61 8.11
CA PHE A 124 -17.07 7.68 7.36
C PHE A 124 -18.00 6.90 8.30
N ASP A 125 -19.21 6.58 7.84
CA ASP A 125 -20.14 5.72 8.58
C ASP A 125 -19.66 4.27 8.65
N TYR A 126 -18.88 3.83 7.68
CA TYR A 126 -18.25 2.52 7.59
C TYR A 126 -16.73 2.62 7.66
N ASP A 127 -16.02 1.49 7.80
CA ASP A 127 -14.55 1.45 7.70
C ASP A 127 -14.16 1.16 6.25
N PRO A 128 -13.66 2.16 5.50
CA PRO A 128 -13.33 2.00 4.08
C PRO A 128 -12.14 1.09 3.84
N GLN A 129 -11.40 0.68 4.87
CA GLN A 129 -10.30 -0.27 4.74
C GLN A 129 -10.77 -1.72 4.60
N LEU A 130 -12.04 -2.00 4.95
CA LEU A 130 -12.55 -3.37 5.00
C LEU A 130 -12.94 -3.86 3.61
N ILE A 131 -12.36 -4.99 3.23
CA ILE A 131 -12.74 -5.80 2.07
C ILE A 131 -12.76 -7.27 2.46
N ASP A 132 -13.53 -8.08 1.76
CA ASP A 132 -13.50 -9.54 1.84
C ASP A 132 -12.48 -10.09 0.84
N PHE A 133 -11.28 -10.36 1.34
CA PHE A 133 -10.20 -10.97 0.55
C PHE A 133 -9.46 -12.00 1.41
N LYS A 134 -9.88 -13.26 1.29
CA LYS A 134 -9.43 -14.38 2.13
C LYS A 134 -7.93 -14.68 2.02
N GLU A 135 -7.32 -14.44 0.86
CA GLU A 135 -5.91 -14.70 0.62
C GLU A 135 -4.98 -13.57 1.13
N SER A 136 -5.54 -12.54 1.76
CA SER A 136 -4.75 -11.45 2.33
C SER A 136 -4.40 -11.71 3.79
N ILE A 137 -3.21 -11.28 4.17
CA ILE A 137 -2.77 -11.22 5.57
C ILE A 137 -3.18 -9.87 6.13
N VAL A 138 -4.09 -9.85 7.10
CA VAL A 138 -4.61 -8.61 7.70
C VAL A 138 -3.93 -8.36 9.03
N VAL A 139 -3.27 -7.22 9.16
CA VAL A 139 -2.63 -6.76 10.40
C VAL A 139 -3.33 -5.49 10.88
N ARG A 140 -3.90 -5.54 12.08
CA ARG A 140 -4.45 -4.37 12.74
C ARG A 140 -3.33 -3.61 13.46
N LEU A 141 -3.15 -2.35 13.10
CA LEU A 141 -2.15 -1.49 13.72
C LEU A 141 -2.52 -1.14 15.18
N PRO A 142 -1.55 -0.92 16.06
CA PRO A 142 -1.80 -0.55 17.45
C PRO A 142 -2.42 0.85 17.57
N ARG A 143 -2.87 1.19 18.79
CA ARG A 143 -3.45 2.52 19.06
C ARG A 143 -2.42 3.64 19.07
N GLU A 144 -1.21 3.28 19.47
CA GLU A 144 -0.12 4.22 19.70
C GLU A 144 1.18 3.70 19.11
N TYR A 145 2.03 4.65 18.72
CA TYR A 145 3.37 4.41 18.25
C TYR A 145 4.28 5.54 18.71
N ARG A 146 5.38 5.20 19.39
CA ARG A 146 6.34 6.16 19.96
C ARG A 146 5.66 7.23 20.84
N GLY A 147 4.72 6.81 21.68
CA GLY A 147 3.97 7.69 22.59
C GLY A 147 2.98 8.64 21.91
N LYS A 148 2.68 8.43 20.63
CA LYS A 148 1.69 9.23 19.88
C LYS A 148 0.58 8.34 19.34
N ARG A 149 -0.62 8.92 19.18
CA ARG A 149 -1.73 8.25 18.52
C ARG A 149 -1.32 7.81 17.11
N LEU A 150 -1.41 6.51 16.85
CA LEU A 150 -1.16 5.96 15.53
C LEU A 150 -2.40 6.15 14.66
N GLY A 151 -2.29 7.02 13.70
CA GLY A 151 -3.31 7.31 12.70
C GLY A 151 -2.73 7.23 11.30
N HIS A 152 -3.35 7.92 10.35
CA HIS A 152 -3.07 7.77 8.93
C HIS A 152 -1.58 7.87 8.55
N LEU A 153 -0.93 8.98 8.87
CA LEU A 153 0.46 9.23 8.47
C LEU A 153 1.47 8.38 9.25
N TRP A 154 1.26 8.17 10.55
CA TRP A 154 2.16 7.37 11.36
C TRP A 154 2.14 5.88 11.06
N SER A 155 1.09 5.41 10.35
CA SER A 155 0.99 4.02 9.91
C SER A 155 2.16 3.59 9.03
N ILE A 156 2.66 4.48 8.15
CA ILE A 156 3.78 4.18 7.26
C ILE A 156 5.06 3.91 8.09
N SER A 157 5.35 4.80 9.04
CA SER A 157 6.54 4.65 9.89
C SER A 157 6.47 3.39 10.77
N TRP A 158 5.29 3.07 11.29
CA TRP A 158 5.11 1.86 12.08
C TRP A 158 5.34 0.60 11.23
N VAL A 159 4.81 0.58 10.00
CA VAL A 159 5.01 -0.56 9.08
C VAL A 159 6.49 -0.67 8.72
N ALA A 160 7.18 0.41 8.42
CA ALA A 160 8.61 0.38 8.11
C ALA A 160 9.47 -0.21 9.24
N ASP A 161 9.10 0.05 10.51
CA ASP A 161 9.79 -0.53 11.68
C ASP A 161 9.45 -2.01 11.92
N ASN A 162 8.38 -2.54 11.33
CA ASN A 162 7.84 -3.87 11.66
C ASN A 162 7.75 -4.82 10.45
N ILE A 163 8.06 -4.35 9.26
CA ILE A 163 8.16 -5.19 8.07
C ILE A 163 9.52 -5.88 8.06
N ASN A 164 9.51 -7.17 7.74
CA ASN A 164 10.75 -7.90 7.45
C ASN A 164 10.99 -7.87 5.94
N LEU A 165 12.15 -7.38 5.51
CA LEU A 165 12.56 -7.27 4.10
C LEU A 165 13.69 -8.26 3.74
N ASP A 166 13.95 -9.25 4.61
CA ASP A 166 14.96 -10.30 4.39
C ASP A 166 14.55 -11.31 3.33
#